data_c6eefe9f1ca4f4c328c7839781bfc501
#
_entry.id   c6eefe9f1ca4f4c328c7839781bfc501
#
_cell.length_a   1.000
_cell.length_b   1.000
_cell.length_c   1.000
_cell.angle_alpha   90.00
_cell.angle_beta   90.00
_cell.angle_gamma   90.00
#
_symmetry.space_group_name_H-M   'P 1'
#
loop_
_entity.id
_entity.type
_entity.pdbx_description
1 polymer ?
#
loop_
_entity_poly.entity_id
_entity_poly.type
_entity_poly.pdbx_seq_one_letter_code
_entity_poly.pdbx_strand_id
1 'polypeptide(L)'
;MAYTIINQVKSGIREVITATKELDSVLVDIQIATGQTRQQTRELLVEYADLADELGRTTQSVATASNDWLRAGYQGKEAAELTKASMMLSTLGMIDASDATTYLISTLKGWKIQANEVIDVVDKLTVTICGVCLATSIGHGFKCR
;
A
#
# COMPACT_ATOMS: atom_id res chain seq x y z
N MET A 1 -2.88 34.95 -19.44
CA MET A 1 -3.57 33.64 -19.44
C MET A 1 -2.75 32.51 -20.08
N ALA A 2 -2.10 32.68 -21.24
CA ALA A 2 -1.31 31.62 -21.89
C ALA A 2 -0.14 31.08 -21.04
N TYR A 3 0.54 31.92 -20.27
CA TYR A 3 1.69 31.52 -19.44
C TYR A 3 1.32 30.60 -18.27
N THR A 4 0.13 30.76 -17.70
CA THR A 4 -0.38 29.92 -16.59
C THR A 4 -0.71 28.51 -17.09
N ILE A 5 -1.29 28.39 -18.27
CA ILE A 5 -1.63 27.10 -18.88
C ILE A 5 -0.36 26.30 -19.22
N ILE A 6 0.68 26.98 -19.76
CA ILE A 6 1.96 26.32 -20.07
C ILE A 6 2.65 25.81 -18.81
N ASN A 7 2.58 26.54 -17.71
CA ASN A 7 3.19 26.10 -16.45
C ASN A 7 2.41 24.93 -15.81
N GLN A 8 1.07 24.90 -15.89
CA GLN A 8 0.26 23.78 -15.44
C GLN A 8 0.52 22.51 -16.25
N VAL A 9 0.64 22.63 -17.59
CA VAL A 9 1.00 21.49 -18.46
C VAL A 9 2.42 20.98 -18.14
N LYS A 10 3.39 21.87 -17.93
CA LYS A 10 4.74 21.47 -17.54
C LYS A 10 4.80 20.78 -16.18
N SER A 11 4.02 21.24 -15.19
CA SER A 11 3.96 20.56 -13.88
C SER A 11 3.32 19.18 -13.99
N GLY A 12 2.21 19.05 -14.73
CA GLY A 12 1.57 17.76 -14.97
C GLY A 12 2.49 16.75 -15.69
N ILE A 13 3.23 17.20 -16.70
CA ILE A 13 4.20 16.33 -17.40
C ILE A 13 5.33 15.90 -16.46
N ARG A 14 5.84 16.78 -15.60
CA ARG A 14 6.87 16.43 -14.62
C ARG A 14 6.36 15.42 -13.60
N GLU A 15 5.16 15.57 -13.13
CA GLU A 15 4.52 14.67 -12.18
C GLU A 15 4.36 13.25 -12.77
N VAL A 16 3.89 13.15 -14.02
CA VAL A 16 3.80 11.86 -14.73
C VAL A 16 5.17 11.22 -14.92
N ILE A 17 6.20 11.99 -15.30
CA ILE A 17 7.57 11.47 -15.45
C ILE A 17 8.12 10.98 -14.11
N THR A 18 7.86 11.67 -13.02
CA THR A 18 8.31 11.28 -11.68
C THR A 18 7.62 10.00 -11.24
N ALA A 19 6.30 9.92 -11.36
CA ALA A 19 5.53 8.73 -11.03
C ALA A 19 5.96 7.50 -11.84
N THR A 20 6.28 7.69 -13.14
CA THR A 20 6.79 6.59 -13.99
C THR A 20 8.17 6.11 -13.54
N LYS A 21 9.06 7.01 -13.15
CA LYS A 21 10.39 6.64 -12.64
C LYS A 21 10.34 5.92 -11.30
N GLU A 22 9.48 6.38 -10.41
CA GLU A 22 9.27 5.75 -9.10
C GLU A 22 8.70 4.34 -9.26
N LEU A 23 7.73 4.16 -10.15
CA LEU A 23 7.18 2.85 -10.46
C LEU A 23 8.23 1.92 -11.09
N ASP A 24 9.05 2.42 -12.02
CA ASP A 24 10.13 1.64 -12.63
C ASP A 24 11.17 1.19 -11.58
N SER A 25 11.48 2.05 -10.60
CA SER A 25 12.34 1.70 -9.47
C SER A 25 11.76 0.56 -8.62
N VAL A 26 10.46 0.62 -8.30
CA VAL A 26 9.79 -0.45 -7.54
C VAL A 26 9.76 -1.76 -8.32
N LEU A 27 9.57 -1.72 -9.64
CA LEU A 27 9.64 -2.91 -10.49
C LEU A 27 11.02 -3.56 -10.48
N VAL A 28 12.08 -2.76 -10.51
CA VAL A 28 13.46 -3.28 -10.38
C VAL A 28 13.67 -3.93 -9.02
N ASP A 29 13.18 -3.32 -7.95
CA ASP A 29 13.25 -3.89 -6.61
C ASP A 29 12.51 -5.22 -6.49
N ILE A 30 11.33 -5.34 -7.12
CA ILE A 30 10.57 -6.60 -7.19
C ILE A 30 11.35 -7.66 -7.96
N GLN A 31 11.98 -7.31 -9.08
CA GLN A 31 12.85 -8.24 -9.83
C GLN A 31 14.00 -8.76 -8.98
N ILE A 32 14.64 -7.91 -8.22
CA ILE A 32 15.73 -8.29 -7.30
C ILE A 32 15.22 -9.20 -6.19
N ALA A 33 14.08 -8.88 -5.60
CA ALA A 33 13.51 -9.63 -4.48
C ALA A 33 12.99 -11.03 -4.90
N THR A 34 12.45 -11.15 -6.12
CA THR A 34 11.80 -12.38 -6.59
C THR A 34 12.64 -13.20 -7.56
N GLY A 35 13.67 -12.61 -8.15
CA GLY A 35 14.43 -13.22 -9.26
C GLY A 35 13.63 -13.33 -10.58
N GLN A 36 12.48 -12.67 -10.68
CA GLN A 36 11.62 -12.73 -11.86
C GLN A 36 12.21 -11.97 -13.05
N THR A 37 11.80 -12.39 -14.25
CA THR A 37 12.15 -11.68 -15.48
C THR A 37 11.36 -10.38 -15.60
N ARG A 38 11.88 -9.43 -16.38
CA ARG A 38 11.19 -8.17 -16.68
C ARG A 38 9.79 -8.36 -17.26
N GLN A 39 9.56 -9.43 -18.02
CA GLN A 39 8.24 -9.73 -18.58
C GLN A 39 7.27 -10.16 -17.49
N GLN A 40 7.66 -11.08 -16.63
CA GLN A 40 6.84 -11.53 -15.47
C GLN A 40 6.51 -10.37 -14.54
N THR A 41 7.47 -9.47 -14.29
CA THR A 41 7.24 -8.29 -13.46
C THR A 41 6.25 -7.31 -14.10
N ARG A 42 6.22 -7.20 -15.43
CA ARG A 42 5.20 -6.39 -16.13
C ARG A 42 3.80 -6.99 -16.02
N GLU A 43 3.66 -8.31 -16.05
CA GLU A 43 2.39 -9.00 -15.83
C GLU A 43 1.88 -8.73 -14.42
N LEU A 44 2.76 -8.79 -13.41
CA LEU A 44 2.44 -8.39 -12.04
C LEU A 44 2.00 -6.92 -11.94
N LEU A 45 2.58 -6.03 -12.73
CA LEU A 45 2.18 -4.62 -12.74
C LEU A 45 0.72 -4.43 -13.17
N VAL A 46 0.24 -5.24 -14.11
CA VAL A 46 -1.17 -5.21 -14.50
C VAL A 46 -2.06 -5.66 -13.34
N GLU A 47 -1.69 -6.73 -12.65
CA GLU A 47 -2.40 -7.20 -11.45
C GLU A 47 -2.42 -6.14 -10.34
N TYR A 48 -1.31 -5.41 -10.15
CA TYR A 48 -1.24 -4.31 -9.18
C TYR A 48 -2.09 -3.10 -9.60
N ALA A 49 -2.21 -2.83 -10.91
CA ALA A 49 -3.08 -1.77 -11.40
C ALA A 49 -4.55 -2.12 -11.17
N ASP A 50 -4.96 -3.34 -11.49
CA ASP A 50 -6.32 -3.82 -11.24
C ASP A 50 -6.67 -3.78 -9.75
N LEU A 51 -5.73 -4.21 -8.89
CA LEU A 51 -5.91 -4.16 -7.43
C LEU A 51 -5.95 -2.71 -6.92
N ALA A 52 -5.18 -1.80 -7.49
CA ALA A 52 -5.19 -0.39 -7.15
C ALA A 52 -6.52 0.26 -7.48
N ASP A 53 -7.09 -0.06 -8.65
CA ASP A 53 -8.40 0.42 -9.07
C ASP A 53 -9.52 -0.13 -8.16
N GLU A 54 -9.47 -1.43 -7.81
CA GLU A 54 -10.43 -2.05 -6.86
C GLU A 54 -10.42 -1.34 -5.49
N LEU A 55 -9.25 -0.93 -5.03
CA LEU A 55 -9.07 -0.37 -3.68
C LEU A 55 -9.05 1.16 -3.66
N GLY A 56 -9.18 1.83 -4.82
CA GLY A 56 -9.10 3.29 -4.94
C GLY A 56 -7.71 3.84 -4.53
N ARG A 57 -6.66 3.11 -4.87
CA ARG A 57 -5.26 3.44 -4.53
C ARG A 57 -4.42 3.64 -5.80
N THR A 58 -3.21 4.12 -5.65
CA THR A 58 -2.27 4.21 -6.77
C THR A 58 -1.56 2.87 -7.00
N THR A 59 -1.32 2.52 -8.25
CA THR A 59 -0.54 1.32 -8.62
C THR A 59 0.81 1.29 -7.91
N GLN A 60 1.44 2.44 -7.74
CA GLN A 60 2.70 2.58 -7.00
C GLN A 60 2.57 2.18 -5.53
N SER A 61 1.53 2.63 -4.82
CA SER A 61 1.31 2.25 -3.41
C SER A 61 1.15 0.74 -3.26
N VAL A 62 0.39 0.12 -4.16
CA VAL A 62 0.17 -1.33 -4.17
C VAL A 62 1.46 -2.07 -4.48
N ALA A 63 2.21 -1.64 -5.50
CA ALA A 63 3.49 -2.25 -5.88
C ALA A 63 4.54 -2.14 -4.77
N THR A 64 4.61 -0.98 -4.08
CA THR A 64 5.52 -0.78 -2.94
C THR A 64 5.17 -1.72 -1.79
N ALA A 65 3.91 -1.77 -1.38
CA ALA A 65 3.48 -2.67 -0.31
C ALA A 65 3.72 -4.15 -0.67
N SER A 66 3.46 -4.54 -1.92
CA SER A 66 3.76 -5.90 -2.40
C SER A 66 5.26 -6.21 -2.32
N ASN A 67 6.12 -5.27 -2.73
CA ASN A 67 7.57 -5.42 -2.62
C ASN A 67 8.03 -5.62 -1.16
N ASP A 68 7.44 -4.91 -0.21
CA ASP A 68 7.74 -5.07 1.21
C ASP A 68 7.35 -6.46 1.72
N TRP A 69 6.22 -7.01 1.29
CA TRP A 69 5.81 -8.38 1.59
C TRP A 69 6.74 -9.43 0.96
N LEU A 70 7.14 -9.22 -0.30
CA LEU A 70 8.11 -10.09 -0.98
C LEU A 70 9.46 -10.10 -0.26
N ARG A 71 9.96 -8.93 0.18
CA ARG A 71 11.16 -8.80 1.00
C ARG A 71 11.00 -9.42 2.39
N ALA A 72 9.80 -9.43 2.93
CA ALA A 72 9.48 -10.12 4.18
C ALA A 72 9.43 -11.65 4.03
N GLY A 73 9.53 -12.19 2.81
CA GLY A 73 9.63 -13.61 2.50
C GLY A 73 8.31 -14.27 2.08
N TYR A 74 7.23 -13.50 1.93
CA TYR A 74 5.96 -13.99 1.39
C TYR A 74 5.97 -13.98 -0.13
N GLN A 75 5.25 -14.86 -0.80
CA GLN A 75 5.28 -14.97 -2.25
C GLN A 75 3.90 -15.32 -2.86
N GLY A 76 3.76 -15.04 -4.16
CA GLY A 76 2.57 -15.43 -4.94
C GLY A 76 1.26 -14.89 -4.35
N LYS A 77 0.25 -15.75 -4.25
CA LYS A 77 -1.08 -15.37 -3.76
C LYS A 77 -1.06 -14.84 -2.32
N GLU A 78 -0.20 -15.40 -1.48
CA GLU A 78 -0.06 -14.98 -0.09
C GLU A 78 0.39 -13.51 0.00
N ALA A 79 1.40 -13.11 -0.77
CA ALA A 79 1.85 -11.72 -0.84
C ALA A 79 0.75 -10.78 -1.38
N ALA A 80 -0.06 -11.23 -2.35
CA ALA A 80 -1.17 -10.46 -2.89
C ALA A 80 -2.27 -10.23 -1.85
N GLU A 81 -2.67 -11.26 -1.11
CA GLU A 81 -3.66 -11.17 -0.03
C GLU A 81 -3.18 -10.26 1.10
N LEU A 82 -1.92 -10.37 1.49
CA LEU A 82 -1.30 -9.51 2.50
C LEU A 82 -1.20 -8.06 2.04
N THR A 83 -0.90 -7.82 0.77
CA THR A 83 -0.92 -6.48 0.17
C THR A 83 -2.33 -5.87 0.24
N LYS A 84 -3.37 -6.64 -0.12
CA LYS A 84 -4.77 -6.22 -0.01
C LYS A 84 -5.12 -5.86 1.44
N ALA A 85 -4.74 -6.68 2.40
CA ALA A 85 -4.96 -6.44 3.82
C ALA A 85 -4.26 -5.14 4.30
N SER A 86 -3.03 -4.88 3.82
CA SER A 86 -2.30 -3.64 4.12
C SER A 86 -3.04 -2.41 3.58
N MET A 87 -3.57 -2.48 2.36
CA MET A 87 -4.35 -1.38 1.77
C MET A 87 -5.66 -1.16 2.53
N MET A 88 -6.33 -2.23 2.96
CA MET A 88 -7.52 -2.14 3.81
C MET A 88 -7.20 -1.46 5.15
N LEU A 89 -6.14 -1.88 5.84
CA LEU A 89 -5.71 -1.25 7.10
C LEU A 89 -5.35 0.21 6.90
N SER A 90 -4.64 0.55 5.82
CA SER A 90 -4.32 1.94 5.46
C SER A 90 -5.57 2.80 5.29
N THR A 91 -6.59 2.25 4.62
CA THR A 91 -7.85 2.97 4.37
C THR A 91 -8.67 3.15 5.65
N LEU A 92 -8.84 2.08 6.41
CA LEU A 92 -9.65 2.07 7.64
C LEU A 92 -8.95 2.81 8.79
N GLY A 93 -7.63 2.67 8.88
CA GLY A 93 -6.81 3.31 9.91
C GLY A 93 -6.43 4.76 9.59
N MET A 94 -6.72 5.25 8.38
CA MET A 94 -6.28 6.57 7.89
C MET A 94 -4.77 6.79 8.04
N ILE A 95 -3.98 5.74 7.83
CA ILE A 95 -2.52 5.74 7.89
C ILE A 95 -1.93 5.51 6.50
N ASP A 96 -0.66 5.83 6.33
CA ASP A 96 0.02 5.59 5.06
C ASP A 96 0.11 4.09 4.73
N ALA A 97 0.11 3.74 3.45
CA ALA A 97 0.15 2.35 2.98
C ALA A 97 1.45 1.63 3.41
N SER A 98 2.57 2.34 3.41
CA SER A 98 3.87 1.81 3.86
C SER A 98 3.87 1.54 5.36
N ASP A 99 3.30 2.45 6.16
CA ASP A 99 3.16 2.27 7.61
C ASP A 99 2.25 1.08 7.92
N ALA A 100 1.07 0.99 7.27
CA ALA A 100 0.14 -0.12 7.42
C ALA A 100 0.82 -1.48 7.12
N THR A 101 1.60 -1.54 6.03
CA THR A 101 2.35 -2.72 5.63
C THR A 101 3.40 -3.09 6.68
N THR A 102 4.16 -2.12 7.16
CA THR A 102 5.19 -2.33 8.18
C THR A 102 4.58 -2.83 9.50
N TYR A 103 3.44 -2.27 9.92
CA TYR A 103 2.74 -2.73 11.12
C TYR A 103 2.24 -4.17 10.99
N LEU A 104 1.66 -4.53 9.85
CA LEU A 104 1.21 -5.90 9.62
C LEU A 104 2.38 -6.89 9.57
N ILE A 105 3.46 -6.57 8.85
CA ILE A 105 4.68 -7.40 8.81
C ILE A 105 5.21 -7.64 10.24
N SER A 106 5.32 -6.56 11.02
CA SER A 106 5.83 -6.63 12.39
C SER A 106 4.91 -7.47 13.29
N THR A 107 3.60 -7.32 13.14
CA THR A 107 2.59 -8.06 13.91
C THR A 107 2.60 -9.54 13.55
N LEU A 108 2.51 -9.88 12.26
CA LEU A 108 2.49 -11.28 11.81
C LEU A 108 3.78 -12.02 12.20
N LYS A 109 4.94 -11.40 11.99
CA LYS A 109 6.22 -12.01 12.34
C LYS A 109 6.48 -12.05 13.84
N GLY A 110 6.15 -10.98 14.55
CA GLY A 110 6.37 -10.89 16.00
C GLY A 110 5.52 -11.88 16.79
N TRP A 111 4.29 -12.11 16.37
CA TRP A 111 3.34 -12.99 17.03
C TRP A 111 3.24 -14.36 16.38
N LYS A 112 4.01 -14.61 15.30
CA LYS A 112 4.01 -15.83 14.49
C LYS A 112 2.61 -16.21 13.96
N ILE A 113 1.85 -15.19 13.56
CA ILE A 113 0.53 -15.34 12.97
C ILE A 113 0.69 -15.74 11.50
N GLN A 114 -0.17 -16.64 11.02
CA GLN A 114 -0.15 -17.07 9.62
C GLN A 114 -0.81 -16.01 8.72
N ALA A 115 -0.40 -15.98 7.44
CA ALA A 115 -0.91 -15.00 6.48
C ALA A 115 -2.44 -15.08 6.26
N ASN A 116 -3.01 -16.29 6.34
CA ASN A 116 -4.45 -16.49 6.23
C ASN A 116 -5.29 -15.92 7.38
N GLU A 117 -4.65 -15.55 8.49
CA GLU A 117 -5.28 -14.92 9.65
C GLU A 117 -5.17 -13.38 9.61
N VAL A 118 -4.58 -12.82 8.55
CA VAL A 118 -4.29 -11.37 8.44
C VAL A 118 -5.56 -10.52 8.52
N ILE A 119 -6.66 -10.98 7.97
CA ILE A 119 -7.94 -10.24 8.00
C ILE A 119 -8.45 -10.08 9.43
N ASP A 120 -8.37 -11.15 10.24
CA ASP A 120 -8.74 -11.09 11.67
C ASP A 120 -7.85 -10.12 12.45
N VAL A 121 -6.58 -10.01 12.06
CA VAL A 121 -5.64 -9.03 12.64
C VAL A 121 -6.04 -7.62 12.26
N VAL A 122 -6.36 -7.37 10.99
CA VAL A 122 -6.83 -6.05 10.50
C VAL A 122 -8.10 -5.65 11.22
N ASP A 123 -9.07 -6.54 11.36
CA ASP A 123 -10.33 -6.27 12.05
C ASP A 123 -10.10 -5.88 13.51
N LYS A 124 -9.25 -6.63 14.24
CA LYS A 124 -8.91 -6.32 15.64
C LYS A 124 -8.17 -4.99 15.77
N LEU A 125 -7.23 -4.71 14.88
CA LEU A 125 -6.50 -3.44 14.87
C LEU A 125 -7.44 -2.26 14.58
N THR A 126 -8.35 -2.40 13.62
CA THR A 126 -9.30 -1.36 13.24
C THR A 126 -10.27 -1.06 14.39
N VAL A 127 -10.81 -2.08 15.05
CA VAL A 127 -11.66 -1.91 16.24
C VAL A 127 -10.91 -1.19 17.36
N THR A 128 -9.64 -1.52 17.58
CA THR A 128 -8.81 -0.87 18.59
C THR A 128 -8.56 0.59 18.25
N ILE A 129 -8.26 0.93 17.00
CA ILE A 129 -8.06 2.30 16.53
C ILE A 129 -9.36 3.11 16.66
N CYS A 130 -10.50 2.58 16.22
CA CYS A 130 -11.81 3.21 16.39
C CYS A 130 -12.20 3.34 17.85
N GLY A 131 -11.93 2.34 18.68
CA GLY A 131 -12.22 2.37 20.13
C GLY A 131 -11.41 3.44 20.86
N VAL A 132 -10.15 3.63 20.50
CA VAL A 132 -9.28 4.69 21.04
C VAL A 132 -9.76 6.06 20.56
N CYS A 133 -10.17 6.22 19.30
CA CYS A 133 -10.75 7.47 18.80
C CYS A 133 -12.05 7.84 19.55
N LEU A 134 -12.90 6.87 19.88
CA LEU A 134 -14.10 7.12 20.67
C LEU A 134 -13.78 7.50 22.13
N ALA A 135 -12.81 6.84 22.75
CA ALA A 135 -12.40 7.11 24.13
C ALA A 135 -11.71 8.49 24.28
N THR A 136 -10.90 8.92 23.29
CA THR A 136 -10.26 10.24 23.30
C THR A 136 -11.21 11.37 22.89
N SER A 137 -12.31 11.06 22.16
CA SER A 137 -13.33 12.05 21.77
C SER A 137 -14.17 12.56 22.94
N ILE A 138 -14.19 11.84 24.08
CA ILE A 138 -14.89 12.28 25.29
C ILE A 138 -14.13 13.40 26.03
N GLY A 139 -12.83 13.59 25.75
CA GLY A 139 -11.98 14.57 26.43
C GLY A 139 -11.58 15.82 25.64
N HIS A 140 -11.47 15.78 24.34
CA HIS A 140 -10.98 16.90 23.51
C HIS A 140 -11.57 16.82 22.10
N GLY A 141 -12.72 17.38 21.88
CA GLY A 141 -13.37 17.90 20.65
C GLY A 141 -12.85 17.53 19.26
N PHE A 142 -12.23 16.38 19.07
CA PHE A 142 -11.74 15.92 17.78
C PHE A 142 -12.88 15.16 17.06
N LYS A 143 -13.51 15.81 16.10
CA LYS A 143 -14.46 15.18 15.18
C LYS A 143 -13.70 14.30 14.18
N CYS A 144 -13.84 12.99 14.27
CA CYS A 144 -13.60 12.11 13.12
C CYS A 144 -14.59 12.48 12.01
N ARG A 145 -14.07 12.84 10.84
CA ARG A 145 -14.84 13.13 9.62
C ARG A 145 -14.86 11.88 8.75
#